data_5f5ad2983c3351e3c18ef48589b51185
#
_entry.id   5f5ad2983c3351e3c18ef48589b51185
#
_cell.length_a   1.000
_cell.length_b   1.000
_cell.length_c   1.000
_cell.angle_alpha   90.00
_cell.angle_beta   90.00
_cell.angle_gamma   90.00
#
_symmetry.space_group_name_H-M   'P 1'
#
loop_
_entity.id
_entity.type
_entity.pdbx_description
1 polymer ?
#
loop_
_entity_poly.entity_id
_entity_poly.type
_entity_poly.pdbx_seq_one_letter_code
_entity_poly.pdbx_strand_id
1 'polypeptide(L)'
;FLLGPVGIDEGESVQDRLELVRQGARFLQNLGVSPKVSVLSGGRMEDRGRSERVDRSLAEGEQIAALAREAGIDAVHKGILIESCRGDDIVIAPEGVSGNLIFRTLLLVCGANSFGAPVLMDHVFVDSSRARSGFDGPVMLASCMAQAGRRRL
;
A
#
# COMPACT_ATOMS: atom_id res chain seq x y z
N PHE A 1 -2.32 1.01 8.95
CA PHE A 1 -2.53 0.93 7.49
C PHE A 1 -1.41 0.16 6.80
N LEU A 2 -1.69 -0.35 5.60
CA LEU A 2 -0.69 -0.90 4.68
C LEU A 2 -0.20 0.21 3.74
N LEU A 3 1.09 0.22 3.44
CA LEU A 3 1.70 1.08 2.42
C LEU A 3 2.43 0.20 1.40
N GLY A 4 2.16 0.39 0.13
CA GLY A 4 2.83 -0.30 -0.96
C GLY A 4 2.69 0.44 -2.29
N PRO A 5 3.54 0.13 -3.27
CA PRO A 5 4.79 -0.63 -3.15
C PRO A 5 5.85 0.10 -2.33
N VAL A 6 6.78 -0.63 -1.70
CA VAL A 6 7.91 -0.04 -0.94
C VAL A 6 9.27 -0.62 -1.37
N GLY A 7 9.30 -1.67 -2.17
CA GLY A 7 10.50 -2.11 -2.89
C GLY A 7 10.81 -1.12 -4.01
N ILE A 8 12.08 -0.70 -4.14
CA ILE A 8 12.48 0.35 -5.10
C ILE A 8 12.29 -0.05 -6.57
N ASP A 9 12.14 -1.33 -6.84
CA ASP A 9 11.92 -1.97 -8.13
C ASP A 9 10.53 -2.57 -8.26
N GLU A 10 9.58 -2.16 -7.41
CA GLU A 10 8.20 -2.66 -7.39
C GLU A 10 7.20 -1.62 -7.91
N GLY A 11 6.07 -2.11 -8.41
CA GLY A 11 4.91 -1.28 -8.74
C GLY A 11 5.09 -0.39 -9.97
N GLU A 12 5.94 -0.80 -10.91
CA GLU A 12 6.20 -0.04 -12.13
C GLU A 12 4.96 0.05 -13.04
N SER A 13 4.16 -1.00 -13.11
CA SER A 13 2.98 -1.05 -13.95
C SER A 13 1.67 -0.82 -13.17
N VAL A 14 0.61 -0.42 -13.89
CA VAL A 14 -0.76 -0.37 -13.37
C VAL A 14 -1.18 -1.74 -12.83
N GLN A 15 -0.78 -2.83 -13.52
CA GLN A 15 -1.15 -4.18 -13.15
C GLN A 15 -0.51 -4.61 -11.83
N ASP A 16 0.77 -4.30 -11.62
CA ASP A 16 1.47 -4.61 -10.38
C ASP A 16 0.82 -3.91 -9.19
N ARG A 17 0.52 -2.61 -9.34
CA ARG A 17 -0.14 -1.82 -8.28
C ARG A 17 -1.58 -2.26 -8.02
N LEU A 18 -2.33 -2.64 -9.08
CA LEU A 18 -3.67 -3.20 -8.92
C LEU A 18 -3.63 -4.54 -8.19
N GLU A 19 -2.64 -5.37 -8.45
CA GLU A 19 -2.47 -6.63 -7.74
C GLU A 19 -2.15 -6.40 -6.26
N LEU A 20 -1.31 -5.42 -5.94
CA LEU A 20 -1.08 -4.99 -4.54
C LEU A 20 -2.36 -4.53 -3.86
N VAL A 21 -3.23 -3.77 -4.55
CA VAL A 21 -4.55 -3.40 -4.04
C VAL A 21 -5.37 -4.65 -3.69
N ARG A 22 -5.47 -5.59 -4.62
CA ARG A 22 -6.28 -6.82 -4.45
C ARG A 22 -5.76 -7.69 -3.30
N GLN A 23 -4.46 -7.90 -3.26
CA GLN A 23 -3.81 -8.72 -2.23
C GLN A 23 -3.89 -8.04 -0.86
N GLY A 24 -3.62 -6.74 -0.78
CA GLY A 24 -3.74 -5.96 0.45
C GLY A 24 -5.18 -5.94 0.98
N ALA A 25 -6.17 -5.75 0.10
CA ALA A 25 -7.57 -5.80 0.48
C ALA A 25 -7.96 -7.19 1.02
N ARG A 26 -7.58 -8.26 0.32
CA ARG A 26 -7.80 -9.65 0.78
C ARG A 26 -7.12 -9.92 2.11
N PHE A 27 -5.90 -9.42 2.29
CA PHE A 27 -5.16 -9.55 3.55
C PHE A 27 -5.94 -8.94 4.72
N LEU A 28 -6.41 -7.70 4.59
CA LEU A 28 -7.16 -7.01 5.64
C LEU A 28 -8.55 -7.64 5.87
N GLN A 29 -9.24 -8.05 4.81
CA GLN A 29 -10.50 -8.78 4.91
C GLN A 29 -10.35 -10.08 5.69
N ASN A 30 -9.22 -10.78 5.55
CA ASN A 30 -8.91 -11.98 6.33
C ASN A 30 -8.74 -11.68 7.82
N LEU A 31 -8.38 -10.46 8.17
CA LEU A 31 -8.30 -9.96 9.54
C LEU A 31 -9.63 -9.35 10.03
N GLY A 32 -10.70 -9.39 9.21
CA GLY A 32 -12.03 -8.86 9.56
C GLY A 32 -12.21 -7.37 9.29
N VAL A 33 -11.33 -6.76 8.50
CA VAL A 33 -11.40 -5.34 8.14
C VAL A 33 -11.97 -5.20 6.72
N SER A 34 -12.93 -4.29 6.52
CA SER A 34 -13.38 -3.85 5.19
C SER A 34 -12.54 -2.64 4.78
N PRO A 35 -11.50 -2.83 3.95
CA PRO A 35 -10.48 -1.79 3.76
C PRO A 35 -10.95 -0.67 2.84
N LYS A 36 -10.55 0.55 3.18
CA LYS A 36 -10.55 1.72 2.31
C LYS A 36 -9.17 1.89 1.69
N VAL A 37 -9.14 2.07 0.38
CA VAL A 37 -7.90 2.15 -0.41
C VAL A 37 -7.72 3.55 -0.97
N SER A 38 -6.59 4.17 -0.69
CA SER A 38 -6.13 5.40 -1.34
C SER A 38 -5.08 5.08 -2.39
N VAL A 39 -5.27 5.56 -3.61
CA VAL A 39 -4.28 5.47 -4.69
C VAL A 39 -3.66 6.85 -4.88
N LEU A 40 -2.34 6.93 -4.73
CA LEU A 40 -1.57 8.16 -4.95
C LEU A 40 -1.04 8.22 -6.38
N SER A 41 -0.72 9.44 -6.82
CA SER A 41 -0.06 9.72 -8.10
C SER A 41 0.86 10.94 -8.00
N GLY A 42 1.60 11.24 -9.07
CA GLY A 42 2.67 12.25 -9.10
C GLY A 42 2.20 13.70 -9.22
N GLY A 43 0.93 14.00 -9.02
CA GLY A 43 0.40 15.36 -9.11
C GLY A 43 -1.00 15.48 -8.54
N ARG A 44 -1.49 16.72 -8.39
CA ARG A 44 -2.90 17.02 -8.13
C ARG A 44 -3.70 16.91 -9.42
N MET A 45 -5.01 16.79 -9.34
CA MET A 45 -5.89 16.74 -10.51
C MET A 45 -5.76 18.00 -11.38
N GLU A 46 -5.51 19.15 -10.75
CA GLU A 46 -5.32 20.44 -11.40
C GLU A 46 -3.96 20.57 -12.10
N ASP A 47 -3.00 19.67 -11.82
CA ASP A 47 -1.68 19.64 -12.47
C ASP A 47 -1.70 18.97 -13.87
N ARG A 48 -2.85 18.56 -14.38
CA ARG A 48 -3.00 18.02 -15.74
C ARG A 48 -2.50 19.02 -16.77
N GLY A 49 -1.71 18.52 -17.73
CA GLY A 49 -1.08 19.34 -18.77
C GLY A 49 0.26 19.95 -18.35
N ARG A 50 0.70 19.75 -17.10
CA ARG A 50 1.96 20.30 -16.61
C ARG A 50 3.19 19.59 -17.18
N SER A 51 3.11 18.27 -17.34
CA SER A 51 4.11 17.47 -18.04
C SER A 51 3.55 16.08 -18.36
N GLU A 52 4.08 15.41 -19.38
CA GLU A 52 3.70 14.05 -19.74
C GLU A 52 3.84 13.05 -18.58
N ARG A 53 4.87 13.23 -17.74
CA ARG A 53 5.08 12.39 -16.57
C ARG A 53 3.96 12.54 -15.55
N VAL A 54 3.52 13.77 -15.27
CA VAL A 54 2.41 14.04 -14.34
C VAL A 54 1.12 13.49 -14.92
N ASP A 55 0.83 13.75 -16.19
CA ASP A 55 -0.39 13.31 -16.86
C ASP A 55 -0.51 11.78 -16.87
N ARG A 56 0.61 11.09 -17.17
CA ARG A 56 0.66 9.62 -17.12
C ARG A 56 0.39 9.10 -15.72
N SER A 57 1.04 9.66 -14.70
CA SER A 57 0.88 9.23 -13.32
C SER A 57 -0.55 9.44 -12.81
N LEU A 58 -1.19 10.57 -13.18
CA LEU A 58 -2.59 10.84 -12.87
C LEU A 58 -3.53 9.84 -13.56
N ALA A 59 -3.30 9.55 -14.84
CA ALA A 59 -4.11 8.60 -15.60
C ALA A 59 -4.00 7.17 -15.03
N GLU A 60 -2.79 6.74 -14.68
CA GLU A 60 -2.55 5.43 -14.07
C GLU A 60 -3.22 5.31 -12.69
N GLY A 61 -3.12 6.35 -11.84
CA GLY A 61 -3.78 6.37 -10.53
C GLY A 61 -5.30 6.26 -10.63
N GLU A 62 -5.90 6.99 -11.56
CA GLU A 62 -7.35 6.90 -11.82
C GLU A 62 -7.74 5.52 -12.36
N GLN A 63 -6.97 4.96 -13.27
CA GLN A 63 -7.20 3.63 -13.82
C GLN A 63 -7.15 2.54 -12.73
N ILE A 64 -6.16 2.60 -11.84
CA ILE A 64 -6.05 1.64 -10.72
C ILE A 64 -7.27 1.73 -9.80
N ALA A 65 -7.66 2.96 -9.43
CA ALA A 65 -8.83 3.15 -8.56
C ALA A 65 -10.12 2.68 -9.23
N ALA A 66 -10.30 2.92 -10.53
CA ALA A 66 -11.46 2.46 -11.29
C ALA A 66 -11.53 0.92 -11.33
N LEU A 67 -10.43 0.26 -11.72
CA LEU A 67 -10.35 -1.21 -11.78
C LEU A 67 -10.53 -1.87 -10.40
N ALA A 68 -10.05 -1.22 -9.34
CA ALA A 68 -10.28 -1.69 -7.97
C ALA A 68 -11.76 -1.62 -7.59
N ARG A 69 -12.45 -0.51 -7.91
CA ARG A 69 -13.91 -0.38 -7.68
C ARG A 69 -14.71 -1.40 -8.48
N GLU A 70 -14.34 -1.68 -9.74
CA GLU A 70 -14.97 -2.73 -10.54
C GLU A 70 -14.82 -4.12 -9.91
N ALA A 71 -13.71 -4.34 -9.18
CA ALA A 71 -13.49 -5.55 -8.39
C ALA A 71 -14.17 -5.54 -7.01
N GLY A 72 -15.01 -4.54 -6.70
CA GLY A 72 -15.73 -4.45 -5.43
C GLY A 72 -14.90 -3.92 -4.26
N ILE A 73 -13.76 -3.29 -4.52
CA ILE A 73 -12.89 -2.71 -3.49
C ILE A 73 -13.17 -1.20 -3.39
N ASP A 74 -13.36 -0.69 -2.16
CA ASP A 74 -13.55 0.75 -1.91
C ASP A 74 -12.22 1.49 -2.13
N ALA A 75 -12.02 2.03 -3.34
CA ALA A 75 -10.79 2.68 -3.76
C ALA A 75 -11.03 4.09 -4.32
N VAL A 76 -10.20 5.02 -3.89
CA VAL A 76 -10.24 6.43 -4.30
C VAL A 76 -8.87 6.90 -4.76
N HIS A 77 -8.80 7.55 -5.93
CA HIS A 77 -7.61 8.24 -6.38
C HIS A 77 -7.51 9.60 -5.69
N LYS A 78 -6.41 9.84 -5.01
CA LYS A 78 -6.15 11.05 -4.19
C LYS A 78 -5.13 12.01 -4.80
N GLY A 79 -4.61 11.73 -6.01
CA GLY A 79 -3.50 12.49 -6.56
C GLY A 79 -2.26 12.38 -5.66
N ILE A 80 -1.52 13.48 -5.49
CA ILE A 80 -0.34 13.53 -4.61
C ILE A 80 -0.69 13.81 -3.14
N LEU A 81 -1.97 13.97 -2.81
CA LEU A 81 -2.43 14.46 -1.51
C LEU A 81 -2.39 13.36 -0.44
N ILE A 82 -1.20 12.99 0.00
CA ILE A 82 -0.99 11.95 1.02
C ILE A 82 -1.70 12.27 2.35
N GLU A 83 -1.84 13.54 2.69
CA GLU A 83 -2.58 14.00 3.87
C GLU A 83 -4.07 13.64 3.82
N SER A 84 -4.62 13.45 2.63
CA SER A 84 -6.01 13.02 2.41
C SER A 84 -6.20 11.51 2.61
N CYS A 85 -5.12 10.73 2.79
CA CYS A 85 -5.18 9.29 3.08
C CYS A 85 -5.38 9.00 4.57
N ARG A 86 -5.53 10.03 5.39
CA ARG A 86 -5.68 9.84 6.84
C ARG A 86 -6.95 9.07 7.16
N GLY A 87 -6.79 7.93 7.82
CA GLY A 87 -7.89 7.04 8.19
C GLY A 87 -8.21 5.96 7.17
N ASP A 88 -7.52 5.94 6.02
CA ASP A 88 -7.62 4.84 5.07
C ASP A 88 -6.70 3.69 5.46
N ASP A 89 -7.07 2.48 5.05
CA ASP A 89 -6.43 1.24 5.51
C ASP A 89 -5.27 0.79 4.61
N ILE A 90 -5.33 1.18 3.32
CA ILE A 90 -4.31 0.88 2.31
C ILE A 90 -3.95 2.16 1.57
N VAL A 91 -2.68 2.45 1.46
CA VAL A 91 -2.14 3.56 0.66
C VAL A 91 -1.24 2.99 -0.42
N ILE A 92 -1.60 3.20 -1.69
CA ILE A 92 -0.83 2.77 -2.86
C ILE A 92 -0.03 3.95 -3.37
N ALA A 93 1.29 3.84 -3.27
CA ALA A 93 2.22 4.84 -3.80
C ALA A 93 2.28 4.78 -5.35
N PRO A 94 2.71 5.87 -6.02
CA PRO A 94 2.84 5.90 -7.48
C PRO A 94 3.80 4.83 -8.04
N GLU A 95 4.83 4.51 -7.28
CA GLU A 95 5.84 3.48 -7.58
C GLU A 95 6.69 3.22 -6.33
N GLY A 96 7.58 2.22 -6.39
CA GLY A 96 8.32 1.74 -5.23
C GLY A 96 9.27 2.74 -4.60
N VAL A 97 9.91 3.61 -5.39
CA VAL A 97 10.83 4.64 -4.84
C VAL A 97 10.09 5.64 -3.98
N SER A 98 8.93 6.15 -4.45
CA SER A 98 8.08 7.06 -3.68
C SER A 98 7.55 6.39 -2.41
N GLY A 99 7.08 5.15 -2.52
CA GLY A 99 6.62 4.40 -1.35
C GLY A 99 7.73 4.14 -0.34
N ASN A 100 8.93 3.83 -0.80
CA ASN A 100 10.10 3.67 0.07
C ASN A 100 10.44 4.97 0.81
N LEU A 101 10.42 6.11 0.11
CA LEU A 101 10.67 7.42 0.73
C LEU A 101 9.59 7.76 1.77
N ILE A 102 8.32 7.51 1.47
CA ILE A 102 7.22 7.70 2.43
C ILE A 102 7.44 6.81 3.66
N PHE A 103 7.70 5.53 3.46
CA PHE A 103 7.97 4.59 4.55
C PHE A 103 9.14 5.04 5.42
N ARG A 104 10.28 5.40 4.81
CA ARG A 104 11.47 5.85 5.53
C ARG A 104 11.22 7.15 6.30
N THR A 105 10.48 8.08 5.71
CA THR A 105 10.10 9.34 6.37
C THR A 105 9.26 9.05 7.61
N LEU A 106 8.20 8.25 7.49
CA LEU A 106 7.34 7.91 8.61
C LEU A 106 8.11 7.18 9.72
N LEU A 107 8.90 6.17 9.36
CA LEU A 107 9.59 5.33 10.34
C LEU A 107 10.80 6.03 10.98
N LEU A 108 11.70 6.58 10.14
CA LEU A 108 13.02 7.03 10.60
C LEU A 108 13.04 8.52 10.98
N VAL A 109 12.17 9.33 10.41
CA VAL A 109 12.11 10.77 10.70
C VAL A 109 10.98 11.09 11.67
N CYS A 110 9.79 10.52 11.46
CA CYS A 110 8.62 10.81 12.28
C CYS A 110 8.44 9.84 13.46
N GLY A 111 9.26 8.80 13.57
CA GLY A 111 9.19 7.83 14.67
C GLY A 111 7.93 6.96 14.68
N ALA A 112 7.29 6.76 13.54
CA ALA A 112 6.12 5.91 13.46
C ALA A 112 6.46 4.43 13.73
N ASN A 113 5.53 3.70 14.33
CA ASN A 113 5.68 2.27 14.53
C ASN A 113 5.37 1.50 13.24
N SER A 114 6.20 0.48 12.95
CA SER A 114 5.96 -0.47 11.87
C SER A 114 5.92 -1.89 12.42
N PHE A 115 5.01 -2.71 11.93
CA PHE A 115 4.93 -4.14 12.26
C PHE A 115 5.65 -5.02 11.24
N GLY A 116 6.40 -4.44 10.31
CA GLY A 116 7.06 -5.13 9.21
C GLY A 116 6.23 -5.07 7.92
N ALA A 117 6.77 -5.69 6.88
CA ALA A 117 6.13 -5.80 5.57
C ALA A 117 5.64 -7.24 5.37
N PRO A 118 4.32 -7.48 5.36
CA PRO A 118 3.80 -8.80 5.00
C PRO A 118 4.08 -9.03 3.51
N VAL A 119 4.83 -10.09 3.21
CA VAL A 119 5.00 -10.54 1.84
C VAL A 119 3.79 -11.41 1.51
N LEU A 120 3.03 -10.99 0.50
CA LEU A 120 1.74 -11.59 0.16
C LEU A 120 1.95 -12.83 -0.73
N MET A 121 2.24 -13.96 -0.10
CA MET A 121 2.52 -15.25 -0.71
C MET A 121 1.77 -16.38 0.02
N ASP A 122 1.93 -17.63 -0.43
CA ASP A 122 1.17 -18.78 0.08
C ASP A 122 1.50 -19.17 1.53
N HIS A 123 2.58 -18.66 2.07
CA HIS A 123 3.00 -18.90 3.45
C HIS A 123 3.23 -17.58 4.20
N VAL A 124 3.21 -17.67 5.52
CA VAL A 124 3.41 -16.49 6.36
C VAL A 124 4.86 -16.07 6.32
N PHE A 125 5.10 -14.90 5.75
CA PHE A 125 6.40 -14.26 5.73
C PHE A 125 6.23 -12.76 6.03
N VAL A 126 7.00 -12.25 7.00
CA VAL A 126 7.01 -10.82 7.34
C VAL A 126 8.46 -10.35 7.28
N ASP A 127 8.75 -9.48 6.32
CA ASP A 127 10.05 -8.81 6.24
C ASP A 127 10.14 -7.66 7.24
N SER A 128 11.34 -7.39 7.72
CA SER A 128 11.58 -6.30 8.67
C SER A 128 12.80 -5.47 8.28
N SER A 129 12.69 -4.16 8.45
CA SER A 129 13.80 -3.24 8.18
C SER A 129 15.03 -3.57 9.03
N ARG A 130 16.22 -3.57 8.41
CA ARG A 130 17.52 -3.68 9.08
C ARG A 130 17.80 -2.58 10.11
N ALA A 131 17.13 -1.45 9.98
CA ALA A 131 17.24 -0.32 10.92
C ALA A 131 16.41 -0.50 12.20
N ARG A 132 15.77 -1.66 12.39
CA ARG A 132 14.86 -1.90 13.50
C ARG A 132 15.61 -2.41 14.73
N SER A 133 15.16 -1.98 15.93
CA SER A 133 15.74 -2.39 17.21
C SER A 133 15.07 -3.61 17.87
N GLY A 134 13.99 -4.16 17.29
CA GLY A 134 13.27 -5.31 17.85
C GLY A 134 12.35 -6.00 16.85
N PHE A 135 11.94 -7.24 17.16
CA PHE A 135 11.13 -8.09 16.29
C PHE A 135 9.71 -8.34 16.81
N ASP A 136 9.30 -7.76 17.93
CA ASP A 136 8.00 -8.00 18.55
C ASP A 136 6.84 -7.72 17.57
N GLY A 137 6.87 -6.58 16.87
CA GLY A 137 5.85 -6.22 15.89
C GLY A 137 5.76 -7.22 14.72
N PRO A 138 6.86 -7.55 14.01
CA PRO A 138 6.85 -8.58 12.96
C PRO A 138 6.39 -9.95 13.44
N VAL A 139 6.78 -10.37 14.63
CA VAL A 139 6.33 -11.66 15.23
C VAL A 139 4.84 -11.62 15.53
N MET A 140 4.33 -10.52 16.09
CA MET A 140 2.90 -10.33 16.31
C MET A 140 2.10 -10.36 15.01
N LEU A 141 2.57 -9.67 13.97
CA LEU A 141 1.93 -9.68 12.65
C LEU A 141 1.93 -11.08 12.04
N ALA A 142 3.06 -11.78 12.04
CA ALA A 142 3.15 -13.14 11.55
C ALA A 142 2.22 -14.12 12.31
N SER A 143 2.10 -13.96 13.64
CA SER A 143 1.18 -14.73 14.46
C SER A 143 -0.29 -14.47 14.06
N CYS A 144 -0.67 -13.20 13.86
CA CYS A 144 -2.02 -12.84 13.40
C CYS A 144 -2.33 -13.45 12.02
N MET A 145 -1.37 -13.38 11.09
CA MET A 145 -1.52 -13.98 9.76
C MET A 145 -1.73 -15.50 9.83
N ALA A 146 -0.94 -16.19 10.65
CA ALA A 146 -1.08 -17.65 10.84
C ALA A 146 -2.44 -18.05 11.45
N GLN A 147 -2.96 -17.24 12.38
CA GLN A 147 -4.28 -17.50 12.98
C GLN A 147 -5.42 -17.22 11.99
N ALA A 148 -5.33 -16.16 11.19
CA ALA A 148 -6.32 -15.85 10.17
C ALA A 148 -6.40 -16.96 9.08
N GLY A 149 -5.25 -17.53 8.70
CA GLY A 149 -5.18 -18.67 7.79
C GLY A 149 -5.86 -19.94 8.34
N ARG A 150 -5.73 -20.21 9.63
CA ARG A 150 -6.34 -21.39 10.27
C ARG A 150 -7.87 -21.32 10.39
N ARG A 151 -8.46 -20.14 10.40
CA ARG A 151 -9.93 -19.97 10.49
C ARG A 151 -10.66 -20.28 9.19
N ARG A 152 -9.94 -20.60 8.12
CA ARG A 152 -10.48 -20.90 6.79
C ARG A 152 -10.46 -22.40 6.42
N LEU A 153 -9.87 -23.22 7.30
CA LEU A 153 -9.90 -24.70 7.23
C LEU A 153 -10.99 -25.24 8.16
#